data_62ce3b5dd51f4c6b87c983cebb9986ac
#
_entry.id   62ce3b5dd51f4c6b87c983cebb9986ac
#
_cell.length_a   1.000
_cell.length_b   1.000
_cell.length_c   1.000
_cell.angle_alpha   90.00
_cell.angle_beta   90.00
_cell.angle_gamma   90.00
#
_symmetry.space_group_name_H-M   'P 1'
#
loop_
_entity.id
_entity.type
_entity.pdbx_description
1 polymer ?
#
loop_
_entity_poly.entity_id
_entity_poly.type
_entity_poly.pdbx_seq_one_letter_code
_entity_poly.pdbx_strand_id
1 'polypeptide(L)'
;AAISELEDGNVWVNRELLPDYPAYMAGIRKNKELVMIVCIKEVRSDQMTLYYMNLFKILCGLVEVALLRALEYQEAAKNMQYVEGTHILKTSYFMERLETFHAMQDEMVASYILLRLEHPGKSKEEADQILQHLLRANDVWGISEEGELYLILSQTDKESLPIVSGRLKKAGIITYETGIAQIARGGGEV
;
A
#
# COMPACT_ATOMS: atom_id res chain seq x y z
N ALA A 1 -1.87 -30.78 -10.24
CA ALA A 1 -0.67 -31.02 -11.08
C ALA A 1 -0.05 -29.68 -11.53
N ALA A 2 -0.72 -28.83 -12.31
CA ALA A 2 -0.14 -27.59 -12.85
C ALA A 2 0.38 -26.63 -11.74
N ILE A 3 -0.41 -26.38 -10.69
CA ILE A 3 -0.02 -25.47 -9.57
C ILE A 3 1.21 -26.01 -8.87
N SER A 4 1.31 -27.29 -8.60
CA SER A 4 2.48 -27.91 -7.94
C SER A 4 3.76 -27.74 -8.76
N GLU A 5 3.72 -27.87 -10.09
CA GLU A 5 4.87 -27.61 -10.97
C GLU A 5 5.31 -26.15 -10.94
N LEU A 6 4.37 -25.20 -10.85
CA LEU A 6 4.66 -23.77 -10.72
C LEU A 6 5.29 -23.43 -9.37
N GLU A 7 4.87 -24.09 -8.31
CA GLU A 7 5.45 -23.97 -6.98
C GLU A 7 6.89 -24.50 -6.90
N ASP A 8 7.24 -25.49 -7.74
CA ASP A 8 8.60 -26.02 -7.86
C ASP A 8 9.52 -25.20 -8.78
N GLY A 9 9.00 -24.14 -9.42
CA GLY A 9 9.74 -23.27 -10.34
C GLY A 9 9.90 -23.85 -11.74
N ASN A 10 9.11 -24.85 -12.07
CA ASN A 10 9.09 -25.44 -13.39
C ASN A 10 8.16 -24.68 -14.33
N VAL A 11 8.43 -24.79 -15.64
CA VAL A 11 7.48 -24.36 -16.67
C VAL A 11 6.51 -25.49 -16.91
N TRP A 12 5.25 -25.23 -16.66
CA TRP A 12 4.17 -26.13 -17.08
C TRP A 12 3.86 -25.93 -18.55
N VAL A 13 3.65 -27.04 -19.28
CA VAL A 13 3.37 -27.07 -20.72
C VAL A 13 2.08 -27.85 -20.95
N ASN A 14 1.14 -27.26 -21.65
CA ASN A 14 -0.12 -27.92 -22.05
C ASN A 14 0.10 -28.89 -23.22
N ARG A 15 0.71 -30.03 -22.93
CA ARG A 15 1.07 -31.04 -23.96
C ARG A 15 -0.17 -31.71 -24.59
N GLU A 16 -1.27 -31.73 -23.84
CA GLU A 16 -2.52 -32.35 -24.28
C GLU A 16 -3.41 -31.38 -25.08
N LEU A 17 -2.94 -30.13 -25.27
CA LEU A 17 -3.66 -29.07 -25.98
C LEU A 17 -5.10 -28.87 -25.48
N LEU A 18 -5.28 -28.93 -24.16
CA LEU A 18 -6.57 -28.68 -23.51
C LEU A 18 -7.03 -27.25 -23.82
N PRO A 19 -8.24 -27.04 -24.37
CA PRO A 19 -8.66 -25.75 -24.92
C PRO A 19 -8.80 -24.64 -23.88
N ASP A 20 -9.07 -25.00 -22.63
CA ASP A 20 -9.29 -24.04 -21.53
C ASP A 20 -8.01 -23.69 -20.75
N TYR A 21 -6.88 -24.26 -21.14
CA TYR A 21 -5.61 -24.06 -20.47
C TYR A 21 -4.61 -23.29 -21.34
N PRO A 22 -3.77 -22.41 -20.74
CA PRO A 22 -2.67 -21.76 -21.44
C PRO A 22 -1.72 -22.80 -22.04
N ALA A 23 -1.04 -22.45 -23.11
CA ALA A 23 -0.04 -23.32 -23.73
C ALA A 23 1.21 -23.50 -22.86
N TYR A 24 1.67 -22.41 -22.24
CA TYR A 24 2.79 -22.36 -21.30
C TYR A 24 2.43 -21.56 -20.07
N MET A 25 2.88 -22.00 -18.90
CA MET A 25 2.80 -21.25 -17.65
C MET A 25 4.11 -21.33 -16.86
N ALA A 26 4.49 -20.24 -16.20
CA ALA A 26 5.61 -20.20 -15.26
C ALA A 26 5.25 -19.37 -14.05
N GLY A 27 5.66 -19.80 -12.86
CA GLY A 27 5.53 -19.07 -11.62
C GLY A 27 6.75 -18.21 -11.33
N ILE A 28 6.55 -16.94 -10.98
CA ILE A 28 7.58 -16.07 -10.43
C ILE A 28 7.42 -16.05 -8.91
N ARG A 29 8.54 -16.17 -8.18
CA ARG A 29 8.54 -16.31 -6.73
C ARG A 29 9.42 -15.28 -6.04
N LYS A 30 8.96 -14.81 -4.88
CA LYS A 30 9.76 -14.04 -3.92
C LYS A 30 9.78 -14.81 -2.60
N ASN A 31 10.96 -15.11 -2.07
CA ASN A 31 11.14 -15.84 -0.80
C ASN A 31 10.38 -17.19 -0.73
N LYS A 32 10.33 -17.92 -1.82
CA LYS A 32 9.60 -19.20 -2.03
C LYS A 32 8.06 -19.05 -2.16
N GLU A 33 7.51 -17.87 -2.05
CA GLU A 33 6.09 -17.61 -2.28
C GLU A 33 5.84 -17.25 -3.74
N LEU A 34 4.78 -17.79 -4.32
CA LEU A 34 4.35 -17.50 -5.69
C LEU A 34 3.71 -16.10 -5.73
N VAL A 35 4.38 -15.14 -6.38
CA VAL A 35 3.91 -13.74 -6.47
C VAL A 35 3.25 -13.40 -7.80
N MET A 36 3.56 -14.15 -8.87
CA MET A 36 2.97 -13.94 -10.19
C MET A 36 2.99 -15.23 -11.00
N ILE A 37 2.01 -15.40 -11.87
CA ILE A 37 1.99 -16.43 -12.91
C ILE A 37 2.05 -15.73 -14.27
N VAL A 38 3.03 -16.10 -15.08
CA VAL A 38 3.15 -15.69 -16.48
C VAL A 38 2.63 -16.81 -17.35
N CYS A 39 1.76 -16.49 -18.30
CA CYS A 39 1.24 -17.51 -19.20
C CYS A 39 1.16 -17.03 -20.66
N ILE A 40 1.31 -17.95 -21.59
CA ILE A 40 0.97 -17.77 -22.99
C ILE A 40 -0.28 -18.58 -23.27
N LYS A 41 -1.37 -17.89 -23.61
CA LYS A 41 -2.68 -18.51 -23.74
C LYS A 41 -2.81 -19.35 -25.01
N GLU A 42 -2.39 -18.80 -26.14
CA GLU A 42 -2.57 -19.42 -27.43
C GLU A 42 -1.25 -19.49 -28.18
N VAL A 43 -0.95 -20.65 -28.71
CA VAL A 43 0.21 -20.90 -29.61
C VAL A 43 -0.22 -21.84 -30.72
N ARG A 44 0.45 -21.74 -31.86
CA ARG A 44 0.26 -22.72 -32.93
C ARG A 44 0.95 -24.03 -32.53
N SER A 45 0.47 -25.15 -33.06
CA SER A 45 1.02 -26.48 -32.73
C SER A 45 2.52 -26.61 -33.07
N ASP A 46 2.99 -25.91 -34.11
CA ASP A 46 4.42 -25.89 -34.51
C ASP A 46 5.29 -25.07 -33.52
N GLN A 47 4.68 -24.32 -32.61
CA GLN A 47 5.34 -23.56 -31.55
C GLN A 47 5.42 -24.32 -30.21
N MET A 48 4.83 -25.50 -30.11
CA MET A 48 4.92 -26.37 -28.92
C MET A 48 6.22 -27.19 -28.92
N THR A 49 7.36 -26.52 -29.02
CA THR A 49 8.68 -27.14 -29.12
C THR A 49 9.56 -26.77 -27.94
N LEU A 50 10.62 -27.56 -27.75
CA LEU A 50 11.66 -27.29 -26.74
C LEU A 50 12.29 -25.89 -26.93
N TYR A 51 12.42 -25.43 -28.16
CA TYR A 51 12.95 -24.10 -28.47
C TYR A 51 12.06 -23.00 -27.88
N TYR A 52 10.76 -23.03 -28.17
CA TYR A 52 9.80 -22.03 -27.64
C TYR A 52 9.62 -22.12 -26.13
N MET A 53 9.68 -23.33 -25.56
CA MET A 53 9.69 -23.51 -24.11
C MET A 53 10.93 -22.85 -23.48
N ASN A 54 12.11 -23.01 -24.05
CA ASN A 54 13.34 -22.38 -23.55
C ASN A 54 13.28 -20.85 -23.71
N LEU A 55 12.77 -20.37 -24.84
CA LEU A 55 12.56 -18.93 -25.06
C LEU A 55 11.59 -18.35 -24.00
N PHE A 56 10.50 -19.04 -23.72
CA PHE A 56 9.57 -18.65 -22.67
C PHE A 56 10.22 -18.62 -21.28
N LYS A 57 11.07 -19.60 -20.95
CA LYS A 57 11.86 -19.59 -19.71
C LYS A 57 12.76 -18.37 -19.61
N ILE A 58 13.44 -18.01 -20.67
CA ILE A 58 14.32 -16.83 -20.70
C ILE A 58 13.50 -15.56 -20.48
N LEU A 59 12.36 -15.43 -21.16
CA LEU A 59 11.46 -14.28 -20.97
C LEU A 59 10.92 -14.20 -19.53
N CYS A 60 10.52 -15.33 -18.96
CA CYS A 60 10.08 -15.38 -17.55
C CYS A 60 11.20 -14.96 -16.59
N GLY A 61 12.45 -15.38 -16.84
CA GLY A 61 13.59 -14.95 -16.04
C GLY A 61 13.85 -13.45 -16.12
N LEU A 62 13.66 -12.82 -17.29
CA LEU A 62 13.77 -11.36 -17.43
C LEU A 62 12.64 -10.64 -16.68
N VAL A 63 11.41 -11.15 -16.78
CA VAL A 63 10.25 -10.62 -16.06
C VAL A 63 10.45 -10.76 -14.54
N GLU A 64 10.97 -11.91 -14.09
CA GLU A 64 11.28 -12.16 -12.68
C GLU A 64 12.27 -11.12 -12.14
N VAL A 65 13.40 -10.91 -12.80
CA VAL A 65 14.40 -9.91 -12.37
C VAL A 65 13.80 -8.51 -12.34
N ALA A 66 13.02 -8.11 -13.36
CA ALA A 66 12.39 -6.80 -13.40
C ALA A 66 11.36 -6.62 -12.28
N LEU A 67 10.52 -7.64 -12.05
CA LEU A 67 9.49 -7.61 -11.01
C LEU A 67 10.11 -7.55 -9.61
N LEU A 68 11.11 -8.40 -9.33
CA LEU A 68 11.75 -8.43 -8.02
C LEU A 68 12.42 -7.09 -7.70
N ARG A 69 13.12 -6.49 -8.68
CA ARG A 69 13.69 -5.13 -8.52
C ARG A 69 12.63 -4.07 -8.29
N ALA A 70 11.50 -4.12 -9.00
CA ALA A 70 10.40 -3.18 -8.80
C ALA A 70 9.78 -3.32 -7.39
N LEU A 71 9.62 -4.54 -6.90
CA LEU A 71 9.12 -4.80 -5.55
C LEU A 71 10.10 -4.33 -4.47
N GLU A 72 11.41 -4.56 -4.65
CA GLU A 72 12.45 -4.05 -3.75
C GLU A 72 12.48 -2.51 -3.72
N TYR A 73 12.39 -1.88 -4.89
CA TYR A 73 12.32 -0.42 -4.97
C TYR A 73 11.06 0.14 -4.30
N GLN A 74 9.92 -0.50 -4.51
CA GLN A 74 8.66 -0.11 -3.88
C GLN A 74 8.70 -0.25 -2.36
N GLU A 75 9.32 -1.32 -1.86
CA GLU A 75 9.52 -1.55 -0.42
C GLU A 75 10.46 -0.52 0.19
N ALA A 76 11.60 -0.23 -0.49
CA ALA A 76 12.53 0.82 -0.08
C ALA A 76 11.85 2.21 -0.07
N ALA A 77 11.06 2.54 -1.09
CA ALA A 77 10.31 3.79 -1.17
C ALA A 77 9.28 3.92 -0.03
N LYS A 78 8.57 2.83 0.32
CA LYS A 78 7.67 2.81 1.48
C LYS A 78 8.43 3.08 2.78
N ASN A 79 9.57 2.42 3.00
CA ASN A 79 10.38 2.61 4.20
C ASN A 79 10.95 4.04 4.31
N MET A 80 11.12 4.75 3.17
CA MET A 80 11.48 6.17 3.18
C MET A 80 10.34 7.07 3.63
N GLN A 81 9.10 6.76 3.26
CA GLN A 81 7.93 7.61 3.51
C GLN A 81 7.33 7.42 4.91
N TYR A 82 7.40 6.19 5.44
CA TYR A 82 6.75 5.84 6.69
C TYR A 82 7.74 5.68 7.84
N VAL A 83 7.26 5.85 9.06
CA VAL A 83 7.99 5.46 10.27
C VAL A 83 8.11 3.93 10.25
N GLU A 84 9.29 3.43 10.59
CA GLU A 84 9.63 2.02 10.50
C GLU A 84 8.58 1.12 11.19
N GLY A 85 8.12 0.10 10.48
CA GLY A 85 7.12 -0.85 10.98
C GLY A 85 5.70 -0.30 11.09
N THR A 86 5.41 0.90 10.58
CA THR A 86 4.09 1.54 10.67
C THR A 86 3.61 2.09 9.32
N HIS A 87 2.37 2.56 9.28
CA HIS A 87 1.78 3.35 8.18
C HIS A 87 1.73 4.85 8.51
N ILE A 88 2.41 5.27 9.57
CA ILE A 88 2.54 6.66 9.97
C ILE A 88 3.50 7.36 9.01
N LEU A 89 3.04 8.35 8.28
CA LEU A 89 3.90 9.16 7.43
C LEU A 89 4.91 9.95 8.27
N LYS A 90 6.17 9.97 7.80
CA LYS A 90 7.18 10.88 8.33
C LYS A 90 6.81 12.33 8.02
N THR A 91 7.31 13.25 8.82
CA THR A 91 6.96 14.67 8.80
C THR A 91 6.93 15.28 7.41
N SER A 92 8.01 15.15 6.63
CA SER A 92 8.09 15.75 5.29
C SER A 92 6.98 15.26 4.35
N TYR A 93 6.71 13.95 4.34
CA TYR A 93 5.67 13.35 3.50
C TYR A 93 4.26 13.66 4.01
N PHE A 94 4.09 13.76 5.33
CA PHE A 94 2.81 14.16 5.90
C PHE A 94 2.48 15.61 5.57
N MET A 95 3.45 16.52 5.69
CA MET A 95 3.26 17.93 5.33
C MET A 95 2.96 18.13 3.85
N GLU A 96 3.66 17.43 2.95
CA GLU A 96 3.38 17.45 1.51
C GLU A 96 1.93 16.98 1.21
N ARG A 97 1.48 15.93 1.90
CA ARG A 97 0.09 15.47 1.78
C ARG A 97 -0.91 16.49 2.28
N LEU A 98 -0.63 17.09 3.44
CA LEU A 98 -1.48 18.12 4.03
C LEU A 98 -1.61 19.36 3.12
N GLU A 99 -0.50 19.82 2.54
CA GLU A 99 -0.51 20.91 1.56
C GLU A 99 -1.35 20.56 0.32
N THR A 100 -1.24 19.32 -0.16
CA THR A 100 -2.05 18.83 -1.28
C THR A 100 -3.55 18.86 -0.96
N PHE A 101 -3.95 18.38 0.22
CA PHE A 101 -5.36 18.43 0.65
C PHE A 101 -5.85 19.87 0.84
N HIS A 102 -4.99 20.74 1.34
CA HIS A 102 -5.32 22.17 1.52
C HIS A 102 -5.54 22.86 0.18
N ALA A 103 -4.66 22.65 -0.80
CA ALA A 103 -4.83 23.16 -2.16
C ALA A 103 -6.13 22.65 -2.81
N MET A 104 -6.44 21.35 -2.67
CA MET A 104 -7.70 20.78 -3.18
C MET A 104 -8.94 21.39 -2.51
N GLN A 105 -8.86 21.77 -1.23
CA GLN A 105 -9.94 22.41 -0.52
C GLN A 105 -10.13 23.85 -0.99
N ASP A 106 -9.05 24.59 -1.22
CA ASP A 106 -9.09 25.97 -1.73
C ASP A 106 -9.68 26.02 -3.15
N GLU A 107 -9.39 24.99 -3.97
CA GLU A 107 -9.97 24.82 -5.31
C GLU A 107 -11.40 24.24 -5.28
N MET A 108 -11.98 23.98 -4.13
CA MET A 108 -13.30 23.34 -3.93
C MET A 108 -13.44 21.96 -4.56
N VAL A 109 -12.32 21.26 -4.79
CA VAL A 109 -12.29 19.92 -5.37
C VAL A 109 -12.57 18.83 -4.33
N ALA A 110 -12.04 19.00 -3.12
CA ALA A 110 -12.22 18.05 -2.03
C ALA A 110 -12.21 18.75 -0.67
N SER A 111 -12.96 18.21 0.28
CA SER A 111 -12.93 18.65 1.69
C SER A 111 -12.08 17.70 2.52
N TYR A 112 -11.46 18.22 3.57
CA TYR A 112 -10.79 17.40 4.57
C TYR A 112 -10.98 17.99 5.97
N ILE A 113 -10.78 17.15 6.98
CA ILE A 113 -10.72 17.57 8.39
C ILE A 113 -9.36 17.11 8.94
N LEU A 114 -8.66 18.01 9.60
CA LEU A 114 -7.38 17.75 10.24
C LEU A 114 -7.58 17.56 11.74
N LEU A 115 -7.07 16.47 12.28
CA LEU A 115 -7.16 16.14 13.70
C LEU A 115 -5.77 15.91 14.27
N ARG A 116 -5.50 16.45 15.45
CA ARG A 116 -4.40 16.01 16.31
C ARG A 116 -4.88 14.81 17.12
N LEU A 117 -4.03 13.80 17.24
CA LEU A 117 -4.35 12.56 17.95
C LEU A 117 -3.50 12.43 19.21
N GLU A 118 -4.15 12.07 20.31
CA GLU A 118 -3.49 11.62 21.54
C GLU A 118 -3.83 10.14 21.77
N HIS A 119 -2.83 9.35 22.13
CA HIS A 119 -2.96 7.90 22.37
C HIS A 119 -2.40 7.51 23.75
N PRO A 120 -3.03 7.96 24.85
CA PRO A 120 -2.50 7.79 26.20
C PRO A 120 -2.27 6.30 26.53
N GLY A 121 -1.05 6.00 26.98
CA GLY A 121 -0.65 4.64 27.34
C GLY A 121 -0.44 3.66 26.20
N LYS A 122 -0.45 4.13 24.95
CA LYS A 122 -0.21 3.28 23.76
C LYS A 122 1.06 3.72 23.05
N SER A 123 1.77 2.78 22.44
CA SER A 123 2.87 3.08 21.53
C SER A 123 2.35 3.63 20.19
N LYS A 124 3.24 4.19 19.35
CA LYS A 124 2.88 4.64 18.01
C LYS A 124 2.44 3.48 17.12
N GLU A 125 3.07 2.33 17.27
CA GLU A 125 2.74 1.11 16.55
C GLU A 125 1.34 0.59 16.91
N GLU A 126 0.98 0.61 18.20
CA GLU A 126 -0.36 0.24 18.66
C GLU A 126 -1.42 1.23 18.15
N ALA A 127 -1.12 2.53 18.17
CA ALA A 127 -2.01 3.55 17.62
C ALA A 127 -2.18 3.36 16.11
N ASP A 128 -1.10 3.08 15.37
CA ASP A 128 -1.13 2.79 13.93
C ASP A 128 -2.02 1.60 13.59
N GLN A 129 -1.89 0.49 14.30
CA GLN A 129 -2.74 -0.68 14.10
C GLN A 129 -4.22 -0.38 14.31
N ILE A 130 -4.56 0.42 15.32
CA ILE A 130 -5.93 0.86 15.57
C ILE A 130 -6.44 1.72 14.41
N LEU A 131 -5.64 2.68 13.95
CA LEU A 131 -6.01 3.58 12.85
C LEU A 131 -6.25 2.80 11.56
N GLN A 132 -5.38 1.85 11.21
CA GLN A 132 -5.56 0.98 10.03
C GLN A 132 -6.90 0.23 10.03
N HIS A 133 -7.37 -0.22 11.20
CA HIS A 133 -8.64 -0.96 11.31
C HIS A 133 -9.87 -0.07 11.29
N LEU A 134 -9.76 1.18 11.74
CA LEU A 134 -10.90 2.08 11.93
C LEU A 134 -11.08 3.10 10.81
N LEU A 135 -10.03 3.41 10.06
CA LEU A 135 -10.00 4.45 9.04
C LEU A 135 -10.17 3.88 7.64
N ARG A 136 -10.49 4.76 6.70
CA ARG A 136 -10.64 4.44 5.27
C ARG A 136 -9.26 4.46 4.59
N ALA A 137 -9.15 3.82 3.44
CA ALA A 137 -7.92 3.80 2.65
C ALA A 137 -7.44 5.20 2.18
N ASN A 138 -8.34 6.18 2.12
CA ASN A 138 -8.05 7.55 1.71
C ASN A 138 -7.72 8.48 2.89
N ASP A 139 -7.91 8.02 4.13
CA ASP A 139 -7.50 8.77 5.30
C ASP A 139 -5.99 8.62 5.48
N VAL A 140 -5.33 9.67 5.92
CA VAL A 140 -3.86 9.74 6.00
C VAL A 140 -3.45 10.20 7.39
N TRP A 141 -2.48 9.52 8.00
CA TRP A 141 -1.94 9.93 9.29
C TRP A 141 -0.42 9.97 9.28
N GLY A 142 0.13 10.87 10.05
CA GLY A 142 1.56 11.12 10.09
C GLY A 142 1.98 11.93 11.30
N ILE A 143 3.27 12.18 11.43
CA ILE A 143 3.85 12.94 12.54
C ILE A 143 4.28 14.34 12.10
N SER A 144 4.13 15.31 13.01
CA SER A 144 4.71 16.64 12.89
C SER A 144 6.22 16.64 13.22
N GLU A 145 6.88 17.80 13.06
CA GLU A 145 8.27 17.99 13.48
C GLU A 145 8.48 17.74 14.97
N GLU A 146 7.47 17.98 15.79
CA GLU A 146 7.48 17.75 17.23
C GLU A 146 7.17 16.29 17.60
N GLY A 147 6.89 15.45 16.61
CA GLY A 147 6.60 14.04 16.80
C GLY A 147 5.16 13.74 17.25
N GLU A 148 4.27 14.75 17.23
CA GLU A 148 2.85 14.58 17.49
C GLU A 148 2.16 13.88 16.32
N LEU A 149 1.15 13.06 16.61
CA LEU A 149 0.39 12.30 15.61
C LEU A 149 -0.81 13.10 15.11
N TYR A 150 -0.93 13.21 13.79
CA TYR A 150 -2.03 13.89 13.12
C TYR A 150 -2.74 12.96 12.14
N LEU A 151 -4.01 13.26 11.88
CA LEU A 151 -4.88 12.52 10.98
C LEU A 151 -5.61 13.49 10.05
N ILE A 152 -5.53 13.22 8.75
CA ILE A 152 -6.31 13.87 7.70
C ILE A 152 -7.46 12.93 7.35
N LEU A 153 -8.69 13.33 7.67
CA LEU A 153 -9.92 12.67 7.23
C LEU A 153 -10.32 13.25 5.88
N SER A 154 -10.17 12.49 4.81
CA SER A 154 -10.54 12.92 3.47
C SER A 154 -12.04 12.82 3.23
N GLN A 155 -12.60 13.78 2.48
CA GLN A 155 -14.02 13.78 2.09
C GLN A 155 -14.97 13.53 3.28
N THR A 156 -14.63 14.11 4.42
CA THR A 156 -15.42 14.01 5.64
C THR A 156 -16.03 15.37 5.95
N ASP A 157 -17.34 15.40 6.20
CA ASP A 157 -18.05 16.59 6.65
C ASP A 157 -18.02 16.70 8.18
N LYS A 158 -18.35 17.90 8.67
CA LYS A 158 -18.40 18.17 10.11
C LYS A 158 -19.49 17.37 10.84
N GLU A 159 -20.53 16.93 10.14
CA GLU A 159 -21.61 16.14 10.72
C GLU A 159 -21.17 14.70 10.99
N SER A 160 -20.28 14.17 10.16
CA SER A 160 -19.72 12.81 10.31
C SER A 160 -18.56 12.74 11.32
N LEU A 161 -17.93 13.88 11.65
CA LEU A 161 -16.80 13.94 12.57
C LEU A 161 -17.08 13.32 13.95
N PRO A 162 -18.22 13.56 14.63
CA PRO A 162 -18.51 12.95 15.93
C PRO A 162 -18.55 11.42 15.89
N ILE A 163 -18.97 10.84 14.76
CA ILE A 163 -19.03 9.38 14.57
C ILE A 163 -17.61 8.80 14.53
N VAL A 164 -16.73 9.40 13.74
CA VAL A 164 -15.33 8.96 13.61
C VAL A 164 -14.60 9.14 14.93
N SER A 165 -14.69 10.33 15.54
CA SER A 165 -14.09 10.64 16.84
C SER A 165 -14.59 9.72 17.95
N GLY A 166 -15.89 9.37 17.93
CA GLY A 166 -16.48 8.43 18.88
C GLY A 166 -15.92 7.01 18.75
N ARG A 167 -15.66 6.54 17.52
CA ARG A 167 -15.02 5.23 17.27
C ARG A 167 -13.56 5.22 17.74
N LEU A 168 -12.80 6.26 17.43
CA LEU A 168 -11.42 6.43 17.85
C LEU A 168 -11.31 6.50 19.38
N LYS A 169 -12.18 7.27 20.03
CA LYS A 169 -12.24 7.38 21.50
C LYS A 169 -12.52 6.04 22.18
N LYS A 170 -13.43 5.22 21.63
CA LYS A 170 -13.69 3.86 22.14
C LYS A 170 -12.47 2.95 22.04
N ALA A 171 -11.60 3.18 21.07
CA ALA A 171 -10.34 2.48 20.90
C ALA A 171 -9.17 3.09 21.69
N GLY A 172 -9.42 4.15 22.46
CA GLY A 172 -8.43 4.82 23.32
C GLY A 172 -7.57 5.84 22.58
N ILE A 173 -8.07 6.41 21.47
CA ILE A 173 -7.45 7.53 20.76
C ILE A 173 -8.33 8.76 20.93
N ILE A 174 -7.77 9.83 21.46
CA ILE A 174 -8.45 11.11 21.66
C ILE A 174 -8.14 12.00 20.47
N THR A 175 -9.14 12.71 19.95
CA THR A 175 -9.03 13.55 18.77
C THR A 175 -9.33 15.00 19.09
N TYR A 176 -8.52 15.92 18.53
CA TYR A 176 -8.73 17.37 18.62
C TYR A 176 -8.72 17.93 17.19
N GLU A 177 -9.80 18.65 16.83
CA GLU A 177 -9.84 19.38 15.55
C GLU A 177 -8.81 20.49 15.58
N THR A 178 -8.01 20.62 14.51
CA THR A 178 -6.94 21.61 14.42
C THR A 178 -6.87 22.20 13.01
N GLY A 179 -6.23 23.36 12.87
CA GLY A 179 -5.98 23.98 11.58
C GLY A 179 -4.52 23.81 11.14
N ILE A 180 -4.27 23.92 9.83
CA ILE A 180 -2.92 23.82 9.26
C ILE A 180 -1.93 24.83 9.90
N ALA A 181 -2.39 26.03 10.25
CA ALA A 181 -1.59 27.06 10.87
C ALA A 181 -1.07 26.69 12.27
N GLN A 182 -1.68 25.72 12.95
CA GLN A 182 -1.28 25.26 14.27
C GLN A 182 -0.12 24.24 14.19
N ILE A 183 -0.06 23.44 13.11
CA ILE A 183 1.03 22.52 12.88
C ILE A 183 2.31 23.28 12.50
N ALA A 184 2.19 24.33 11.66
CA ALA A 184 3.31 25.14 11.19
C ALA A 184 3.95 26.03 12.28
N ARG A 185 3.29 26.21 13.45
CA ARG A 185 3.77 27.05 14.55
C ARG A 185 4.37 26.28 15.72
N GLY A 186 4.48 24.94 15.60
CA GLY A 186 4.84 24.12 16.73
C GLY A 186 3.82 24.30 17.87
N GLY A 187 3.03 23.30 18.21
CA GLY A 187 1.90 23.36 19.15
C GLY A 187 2.13 24.02 20.49
N GLY A 188 2.52 25.28 20.48
CA GLY A 188 2.65 26.15 21.65
C GLY A 188 1.52 27.17 21.66
N GLU A 189 0.45 26.84 22.39
CA GLU A 189 -0.23 27.66 23.38
C GLU A 189 -1.63 27.11 23.69
N VAL A 190 -1.69 26.60 24.89
CA VAL A 190 -2.74 26.48 25.92
C VAL A 190 -3.98 25.75 25.62
#